data_54a41a06af0dc9baed3a9095cf8f2ee9
#
_entry.id   54a41a06af0dc9baed3a9095cf8f2ee9
#
_cell.length_a   1.000
_cell.length_b   1.000
_cell.length_c   1.000
_cell.angle_alpha   90.00
_cell.angle_beta   90.00
_cell.angle_gamma   90.00
#
_symmetry.space_group_name_H-M   'P 1'
#
loop_
_entity.id
_entity.type
_entity.pdbx_description
1 polymer ?
#
loop_
_entity_poly.entity_id
_entity_poly.type
_entity_poly.pdbx_seq_one_letter_code
_entity_poly.pdbx_strand_id
1 'polypeptide(L)'
;EDFIQTDASINPGNSGGPLLNIRGDIIGINTAIINYAQSIGFAIPSNIVRNVVDDLLKFGEVRRGWLGVGIELVTEKIAQQVKGKAGEGVWVNSVFEGDPAHQAGIRIGDVILKIGGTSVGSPNRMIRLIGAFSPGQSVNLDILRDGMRKVVTVKLKNQVKRPDKVFKKSLQDIDEPPLGLE
;
A
#
# COMPACT_ATOMS: atom_id res chain seq x y z
N GLU A 1 0.22 5.64 9.28
CA GLU A 1 -0.77 4.73 9.89
C GLU A 1 -1.80 5.60 10.60
N ASP A 2 -3.08 5.31 10.38
CA ASP A 2 -4.18 6.14 10.89
C ASP A 2 -4.59 5.61 12.28
N PHE A 3 -3.66 5.61 13.26
CA PHE A 3 -3.96 5.28 14.64
C PHE A 3 -4.63 6.44 15.35
N ILE A 4 -5.51 6.12 16.28
CA ILE A 4 -5.98 7.08 17.28
C ILE A 4 -4.86 7.26 18.29
N GLN A 5 -4.33 8.46 18.41
CA GLN A 5 -3.45 8.85 19.50
C GLN A 5 -4.31 9.27 20.69
N THR A 6 -3.95 8.82 21.90
CA THR A 6 -4.68 9.12 23.13
C THR A 6 -3.73 9.34 24.30
N ASP A 7 -4.12 10.15 25.24
CA ASP A 7 -3.49 10.33 26.54
C ASP A 7 -4.08 9.39 27.63
N ALA A 8 -5.10 8.60 27.28
CA ALA A 8 -5.58 7.53 28.14
C ALA A 8 -4.45 6.54 28.42
N SER A 9 -4.30 6.17 29.68
CA SER A 9 -3.21 5.29 30.11
C SER A 9 -3.26 3.93 29.45
N ILE A 10 -2.35 3.69 28.49
CA ILE A 10 -2.13 2.38 27.88
C ILE A 10 -0.96 1.72 28.61
N ASN A 11 -1.23 0.59 29.26
CA ASN A 11 -0.25 -0.15 30.06
C ASN A 11 -0.31 -1.65 29.72
N PRO A 12 0.71 -2.44 30.11
CA PRO A 12 0.63 -3.90 30.03
C PRO A 12 -0.63 -4.40 30.76
N GLY A 13 -1.46 -5.18 30.05
CA GLY A 13 -2.72 -5.71 30.54
C GLY A 13 -3.96 -5.11 29.87
N ASN A 14 -3.92 -3.88 29.34
CA ASN A 14 -5.04 -3.32 28.60
C ASN A 14 -4.83 -3.29 27.06
N SER A 15 -3.68 -3.75 26.57
CA SER A 15 -3.44 -3.97 25.14
C SER A 15 -4.41 -5.05 24.60
N GLY A 16 -5.02 -4.78 23.44
CA GLY A 16 -6.10 -5.61 22.88
C GLY A 16 -7.48 -5.31 23.45
N GLY A 17 -7.58 -4.54 24.54
CA GLY A 17 -8.83 -4.05 25.09
C GLY A 17 -9.41 -2.86 24.32
N PRO A 18 -10.70 -2.52 24.53
CA PRO A 18 -11.37 -1.46 23.83
C PRO A 18 -10.92 -0.07 24.32
N LEU A 19 -10.79 0.89 23.39
CA LEU A 19 -10.79 2.31 23.69
C LEU A 19 -12.22 2.83 23.56
N LEU A 20 -12.73 3.41 24.64
CA LEU A 20 -14.11 3.92 24.72
C LEU A 20 -14.13 5.45 24.68
N ASN A 21 -15.18 6.00 24.09
CA ASN A 21 -15.48 7.44 24.25
C ASN A 21 -16.34 7.68 25.51
N ILE A 22 -16.65 8.92 25.79
CA ILE A 22 -17.47 9.33 26.97
C ILE A 22 -18.92 8.80 26.92
N ARG A 23 -19.39 8.30 25.79
CA ARG A 23 -20.71 7.69 25.62
C ARG A 23 -20.69 6.17 25.80
N GLY A 24 -19.51 5.58 26.01
CA GLY A 24 -19.32 4.14 26.09
C GLY A 24 -19.20 3.43 24.73
N ASP A 25 -19.11 4.18 23.60
CA ASP A 25 -18.91 3.57 22.29
C ASP A 25 -17.45 3.13 22.12
N ILE A 26 -17.22 1.97 21.51
CA ILE A 26 -15.88 1.47 21.15
C ILE A 26 -15.38 2.25 19.92
N ILE A 27 -14.39 3.13 20.11
CA ILE A 27 -13.77 3.92 19.06
C ILE A 27 -12.48 3.31 18.53
N GLY A 28 -11.88 2.36 19.26
CA GLY A 28 -10.66 1.69 18.83
C GLY A 28 -10.28 0.52 19.72
N ILE A 29 -9.17 -0.16 19.35
CA ILE A 29 -8.54 -1.22 20.14
C ILE A 29 -7.13 -0.79 20.52
N ASN A 30 -6.82 -0.81 21.83
CA ASN A 30 -5.51 -0.44 22.35
C ASN A 30 -4.41 -1.35 21.79
N THR A 31 -3.31 -0.77 21.30
CA THR A 31 -2.29 -1.58 20.62
C THR A 31 -0.86 -1.32 21.07
N ALA A 32 -0.45 -0.06 21.21
CA ALA A 32 0.94 0.26 21.46
C ALA A 32 1.11 1.52 22.32
N ILE A 33 2.26 1.59 22.98
CA ILE A 33 2.77 2.77 23.69
C ILE A 33 4.16 3.11 23.16
N ILE A 34 4.55 4.36 23.30
CA ILE A 34 5.94 4.78 23.12
C ILE A 34 6.63 4.68 24.48
N ASN A 35 7.53 3.73 24.65
CA ASN A 35 8.15 3.38 25.93
C ASN A 35 8.86 4.53 26.66
N TYR A 36 9.18 5.63 25.99
CA TYR A 36 9.87 6.80 26.56
C TYR A 36 9.02 8.07 26.59
N ALA A 37 7.77 8.01 26.13
CA ALA A 37 6.86 9.15 26.13
C ALA A 37 5.67 8.85 27.07
N GLN A 38 5.64 9.54 28.22
CA GLN A 38 4.51 9.45 29.13
C GLN A 38 3.24 9.98 28.45
N SER A 39 2.11 9.30 28.66
CA SER A 39 0.80 9.70 28.14
C SER A 39 0.65 9.73 26.62
N ILE A 40 1.37 8.90 25.87
CA ILE A 40 1.15 8.73 24.43
C ILE A 40 0.84 7.26 24.14
N GLY A 41 -0.45 6.96 24.01
CA GLY A 41 -0.96 5.67 23.60
C GLY A 41 -1.51 5.69 22.17
N PHE A 42 -1.60 4.53 21.57
CA PHE A 42 -2.16 4.34 20.23
C PHE A 42 -3.21 3.24 20.22
N ALA A 43 -4.31 3.49 19.51
CA ALA A 43 -5.35 2.51 19.30
C ALA A 43 -5.68 2.39 17.80
N ILE A 44 -5.99 1.17 17.35
CA ILE A 44 -6.47 0.90 16.00
C ILE A 44 -7.93 1.36 15.91
N PRO A 45 -8.30 2.25 14.98
CA PRO A 45 -9.68 2.74 14.84
C PRO A 45 -10.70 1.62 14.62
N SER A 46 -11.89 1.74 15.23
CA SER A 46 -12.94 0.72 15.18
C SER A 46 -13.44 0.40 13.77
N ASN A 47 -13.39 1.36 12.83
CA ASN A 47 -13.72 1.14 11.41
C ASN A 47 -12.74 0.18 10.72
N ILE A 48 -11.44 0.24 11.08
CA ILE A 48 -10.43 -0.72 10.58
C ILE A 48 -10.66 -2.08 11.23
N VAL A 49 -10.91 -2.11 12.55
CA VAL A 49 -11.13 -3.34 13.32
C VAL A 49 -12.32 -4.13 12.76
N ARG A 50 -13.42 -3.46 12.38
CA ARG A 50 -14.62 -4.12 11.83
C ARG A 50 -14.29 -5.00 10.63
N ASN A 51 -13.54 -4.47 9.66
CA ASN A 51 -13.15 -5.23 8.46
C ASN A 51 -12.29 -6.46 8.81
N VAL A 52 -11.37 -6.30 9.77
CA VAL A 52 -10.50 -7.38 10.25
C VAL A 52 -11.31 -8.47 10.97
N VAL A 53 -12.25 -8.08 11.83
CA VAL A 53 -13.12 -9.02 12.55
C VAL A 53 -14.00 -9.81 11.59
N ASP A 54 -14.59 -9.16 10.60
CA ASP A 54 -15.41 -9.82 9.58
C ASP A 54 -14.62 -10.88 8.81
N ASP A 55 -13.36 -10.59 8.45
CA ASP A 55 -12.49 -11.56 7.80
C ASP A 55 -12.14 -12.73 8.73
N LEU A 56 -11.78 -12.45 9.97
CA LEU A 56 -11.45 -13.49 10.97
C LEU A 56 -12.63 -14.42 11.25
N LEU A 57 -13.85 -13.88 11.36
CA LEU A 57 -15.05 -14.68 11.61
C LEU A 57 -15.42 -15.56 10.41
N LYS A 58 -15.25 -15.03 9.18
CA LYS A 58 -15.63 -15.73 7.94
C LYS A 58 -14.58 -16.71 7.44
N PHE A 59 -13.31 -16.39 7.60
CA PHE A 59 -12.21 -17.09 6.92
C PHE A 59 -11.12 -17.58 7.88
N GLY A 60 -11.15 -17.20 9.17
CA GLY A 60 -10.13 -17.54 10.15
C GLY A 60 -8.82 -16.75 9.99
N GLU A 61 -8.71 -15.90 8.95
CA GLU A 61 -7.52 -15.10 8.65
C GLU A 61 -7.90 -13.74 8.06
N VAL A 62 -7.02 -12.76 8.20
CA VAL A 62 -7.18 -11.44 7.57
C VAL A 62 -6.70 -11.53 6.13
N ARG A 63 -7.60 -11.26 5.18
CA ARG A 63 -7.32 -11.30 3.76
C ARG A 63 -7.14 -9.89 3.22
N ARG A 64 -6.06 -9.67 2.48
CA ARG A 64 -5.75 -8.37 1.90
C ARG A 64 -5.60 -8.49 0.40
N GLY A 65 -6.07 -7.48 -0.31
CA GLY A 65 -5.83 -7.36 -1.73
C GLY A 65 -4.33 -7.32 -2.02
N TRP A 66 -3.92 -8.03 -3.06
CA TRP A 66 -2.56 -8.08 -3.55
C TRP A 66 -2.50 -7.74 -5.02
N LEU A 67 -1.56 -6.85 -5.39
CA LEU A 67 -1.36 -6.40 -6.76
C LEU A 67 -0.17 -7.08 -7.44
N GLY A 68 0.92 -7.31 -6.72
CA GLY A 68 2.12 -7.95 -7.23
C GLY A 68 3.06 -7.01 -7.97
N VAL A 69 3.40 -5.88 -7.35
CA VAL A 69 4.37 -4.90 -7.85
C VAL A 69 5.33 -4.47 -6.75
N GLY A 70 6.58 -4.14 -7.13
CA GLY A 70 7.46 -3.30 -6.33
C GLY A 70 7.28 -1.85 -6.72
N ILE A 71 7.31 -0.96 -5.73
CA ILE A 71 6.99 0.46 -5.94
C ILE A 71 7.94 1.38 -5.18
N GLU A 72 8.16 2.55 -5.74
CA GLU A 72 8.96 3.62 -5.16
C GLU A 72 8.29 4.99 -5.31
N LEU A 73 8.79 5.96 -4.57
CA LEU A 73 8.40 7.36 -4.74
C LEU A 73 8.83 7.88 -6.11
N VAL A 74 8.00 8.69 -6.74
CA VAL A 74 8.35 9.41 -7.97
C VAL A 74 9.26 10.58 -7.60
N THR A 75 10.58 10.37 -7.71
CA THR A 75 11.60 11.42 -7.55
C THR A 75 11.61 12.33 -8.79
N GLU A 76 12.32 13.47 -8.74
CA GLU A 76 12.46 14.36 -9.89
C GLU A 76 13.12 13.66 -11.10
N LYS A 77 14.13 12.82 -10.84
CA LYS A 77 14.79 12.01 -11.88
C LYS A 77 13.81 11.06 -12.57
N ILE A 78 13.00 10.34 -11.80
CA ILE A 78 11.97 9.43 -12.33
C ILE A 78 10.90 10.23 -13.08
N ALA A 79 10.43 11.36 -12.51
CA ALA A 79 9.43 12.21 -13.13
C ALA A 79 9.82 12.68 -14.53
N GLN A 80 11.09 13.06 -14.73
CA GLN A 80 11.62 13.43 -16.05
C GLN A 80 11.55 12.26 -17.03
N GLN A 81 11.95 11.05 -16.61
CA GLN A 81 11.94 9.84 -17.45
C GLN A 81 10.52 9.43 -17.89
N VAL A 82 9.57 9.48 -16.96
CA VAL A 82 8.18 9.06 -17.23
C VAL A 82 7.29 10.20 -17.76
N LYS A 83 7.85 11.40 -17.95
CA LYS A 83 7.14 12.64 -18.34
C LYS A 83 5.97 12.95 -17.37
N GLY A 84 6.23 12.75 -16.08
CA GLY A 84 5.30 12.97 -14.98
C GLY A 84 5.73 14.12 -14.07
N LYS A 85 5.20 14.12 -12.83
CA LYS A 85 5.56 15.09 -11.79
C LYS A 85 6.12 14.39 -10.57
N ALA A 86 7.17 14.94 -9.99
CA ALA A 86 7.73 14.43 -8.73
C ALA A 86 6.68 14.48 -7.62
N GLY A 87 6.64 13.43 -6.80
CA GLY A 87 5.67 13.28 -5.70
C GLY A 87 4.25 12.94 -6.15
N GLU A 88 3.95 12.84 -7.45
CA GLU A 88 2.64 12.44 -7.96
C GLU A 88 2.64 10.94 -8.31
N GLY A 89 1.88 10.17 -7.54
CA GLY A 89 1.78 8.72 -7.75
C GLY A 89 2.94 7.94 -7.16
N VAL A 90 3.03 6.68 -7.56
CA VAL A 90 4.13 5.75 -7.22
C VAL A 90 4.65 5.07 -8.48
N TRP A 91 5.95 4.98 -8.59
CA TRP A 91 6.63 4.36 -9.72
C TRP A 91 6.75 2.85 -9.53
N VAL A 92 6.44 2.08 -10.58
CA VAL A 92 6.56 0.62 -10.59
C VAL A 92 7.97 0.24 -11.01
N ASN A 93 8.76 -0.27 -10.06
CA ASN A 93 10.14 -0.73 -10.29
C ASN A 93 10.25 -2.22 -10.55
N SER A 94 9.24 -3.00 -10.19
CA SER A 94 9.17 -4.44 -10.47
C SER A 94 7.73 -4.92 -10.59
N VAL A 95 7.52 -5.97 -11.39
CA VAL A 95 6.23 -6.65 -11.56
C VAL A 95 6.47 -8.14 -11.37
N PHE A 96 5.70 -8.77 -10.47
CA PHE A 96 5.84 -10.20 -10.19
C PHE A 96 5.08 -11.01 -11.23
N GLU A 97 5.78 -11.93 -11.88
CA GLU A 97 5.20 -12.79 -12.90
C GLU A 97 4.03 -13.63 -12.36
N GLY A 98 2.95 -13.73 -13.14
CA GLY A 98 1.74 -14.45 -12.74
C GLY A 98 0.86 -13.75 -11.72
N ASP A 99 1.27 -12.59 -11.21
CA ASP A 99 0.46 -11.79 -10.28
C ASP A 99 -0.55 -10.86 -10.99
N PRO A 100 -1.51 -10.30 -10.27
CA PRO A 100 -2.56 -9.46 -10.83
C PRO A 100 -2.08 -8.34 -11.75
N ALA A 101 -1.03 -7.63 -11.34
CA ALA A 101 -0.46 -6.55 -12.14
C ALA A 101 0.11 -7.05 -13.47
N HIS A 102 0.86 -8.17 -13.44
CA HIS A 102 1.40 -8.79 -14.65
C HIS A 102 0.28 -9.22 -15.61
N GLN A 103 -0.75 -9.91 -15.08
CA GLN A 103 -1.89 -10.37 -15.87
C GLN A 103 -2.70 -9.20 -16.48
N ALA A 104 -2.77 -8.07 -15.80
CA ALA A 104 -3.43 -6.87 -16.27
C ALA A 104 -2.57 -6.00 -17.21
N GLY A 105 -1.31 -6.37 -17.45
CA GLY A 105 -0.41 -5.67 -18.33
C GLY A 105 0.20 -4.39 -17.73
N ILE A 106 0.29 -4.29 -16.42
CA ILE A 106 1.14 -3.30 -15.73
C ILE A 106 2.60 -3.63 -16.03
N ARG A 107 3.42 -2.60 -16.23
CA ARG A 107 4.82 -2.72 -16.64
C ARG A 107 5.73 -1.94 -15.71
N ILE A 108 6.99 -2.37 -15.65
CA ILE A 108 8.05 -1.56 -15.05
C ILE A 108 8.11 -0.23 -15.80
N GLY A 109 8.22 0.87 -15.06
CA GLY A 109 8.17 2.22 -15.61
C GLY A 109 6.81 2.90 -15.56
N ASP A 110 5.73 2.17 -15.29
CA ASP A 110 4.42 2.79 -15.04
C ASP A 110 4.45 3.62 -13.76
N VAL A 111 3.68 4.71 -13.72
CA VAL A 111 3.39 5.43 -12.49
C VAL A 111 1.91 5.26 -12.16
N ILE A 112 1.59 4.67 -11.01
CA ILE A 112 0.21 4.53 -10.56
C ILE A 112 -0.20 5.82 -9.87
N LEU A 113 -1.16 6.53 -10.44
CA LEU A 113 -1.65 7.83 -9.99
C LEU A 113 -2.85 7.70 -9.06
N LYS A 114 -3.80 6.77 -9.38
CA LYS A 114 -5.01 6.54 -8.59
C LYS A 114 -5.36 5.06 -8.52
N ILE A 115 -6.07 4.69 -7.46
CA ILE A 115 -6.62 3.37 -7.22
C ILE A 115 -8.09 3.54 -6.85
N GLY A 116 -9.01 2.99 -7.65
CA GLY A 116 -10.44 3.13 -7.42
C GLY A 116 -10.90 4.60 -7.32
N GLY A 117 -10.30 5.50 -8.10
CA GLY A 117 -10.54 6.94 -8.08
C GLY A 117 -9.79 7.71 -6.99
N THR A 118 -9.18 7.04 -6.00
CA THR A 118 -8.44 7.68 -4.90
C THR A 118 -6.97 7.90 -5.29
N SER A 119 -6.46 9.11 -5.12
CA SER A 119 -5.08 9.47 -5.45
C SER A 119 -4.06 8.75 -4.57
N VAL A 120 -2.96 8.33 -5.20
CA VAL A 120 -1.81 7.69 -4.58
C VAL A 120 -0.65 8.67 -4.55
N GLY A 121 -0.22 9.09 -3.36
CA GLY A 121 0.89 10.03 -3.19
C GLY A 121 2.13 9.40 -2.55
N SER A 122 2.07 8.12 -2.13
CA SER A 122 3.20 7.43 -1.54
C SER A 122 3.04 5.91 -1.58
N PRO A 123 4.15 5.14 -1.52
CA PRO A 123 4.11 3.67 -1.43
C PRO A 123 3.24 3.16 -0.28
N ASN A 124 3.40 3.72 0.92
CA ASN A 124 2.61 3.32 2.08
C ASN A 124 1.10 3.55 1.87
N ARG A 125 0.71 4.67 1.24
CA ARG A 125 -0.69 4.94 0.90
C ARG A 125 -1.23 3.93 -0.12
N MET A 126 -0.42 3.58 -1.13
CA MET A 126 -0.79 2.55 -2.11
C MET A 126 -1.03 1.20 -1.46
N ILE A 127 -0.12 0.75 -0.59
CA ILE A 127 -0.24 -0.54 0.14
C ILE A 127 -1.53 -0.57 0.94
N ARG A 128 -1.87 0.52 1.66
CA ARG A 128 -3.13 0.62 2.41
C ARG A 128 -4.36 0.58 1.50
N LEU A 129 -4.34 1.34 0.40
CA LEU A 129 -5.47 1.37 -0.54
C LEU A 129 -5.73 0.00 -1.16
N ILE A 130 -4.69 -0.68 -1.66
CA ILE A 130 -4.82 -2.03 -2.23
C ILE A 130 -5.24 -3.04 -1.16
N GLY A 131 -4.65 -2.97 0.05
CA GLY A 131 -4.98 -3.87 1.15
C GLY A 131 -6.41 -3.72 1.69
N ALA A 132 -7.07 -2.59 1.44
CA ALA A 132 -8.46 -2.37 1.83
C ALA A 132 -9.48 -3.04 0.88
N PHE A 133 -9.08 -3.44 -0.32
CA PHE A 133 -9.93 -4.19 -1.23
C PHE A 133 -9.89 -5.68 -0.90
N SER A 134 -11.02 -6.34 -1.07
CA SER A 134 -11.11 -7.80 -0.91
C SER A 134 -10.42 -8.54 -2.05
N PRO A 135 -9.77 -9.68 -1.78
CA PRO A 135 -9.29 -10.58 -2.82
C PRO A 135 -10.42 -10.98 -3.78
N GLY A 136 -10.11 -11.02 -5.08
CA GLY A 136 -11.08 -11.28 -6.14
C GLY A 136 -11.80 -10.04 -6.67
N GLN A 137 -11.72 -8.90 -5.98
CA GLN A 137 -12.30 -7.64 -6.42
C GLN A 137 -11.51 -7.05 -7.59
N SER A 138 -12.22 -6.49 -8.57
CA SER A 138 -11.64 -5.74 -9.68
C SER A 138 -11.53 -4.27 -9.32
N VAL A 139 -10.37 -3.67 -9.55
CA VAL A 139 -10.06 -2.28 -9.21
C VAL A 139 -9.47 -1.59 -10.42
N ASN A 140 -9.92 -0.36 -10.71
CA ASN A 140 -9.34 0.48 -11.74
C ASN A 140 -8.12 1.22 -11.20
N LEU A 141 -7.02 1.13 -11.93
CA LEU A 141 -5.79 1.88 -11.70
C LEU A 141 -5.65 2.94 -12.79
N ASP A 142 -5.56 4.21 -12.40
CA ASP A 142 -5.14 5.26 -13.32
C ASP A 142 -3.61 5.28 -13.32
N ILE A 143 -3.01 5.02 -14.48
CA ILE A 143 -1.56 4.97 -14.63
C ILE A 143 -1.07 6.02 -15.63
N LEU A 144 0.19 6.44 -15.46
CA LEU A 144 0.95 7.18 -16.46
C LEU A 144 1.99 6.22 -17.06
N ARG A 145 1.94 6.05 -18.38
CA ARG A 145 2.90 5.25 -19.18
C ARG A 145 3.34 6.07 -20.37
N ASP A 146 4.64 6.29 -20.52
CA ASP A 146 5.23 7.06 -21.64
C ASP A 146 4.60 8.47 -21.80
N GLY A 147 4.26 9.12 -20.69
CA GLY A 147 3.60 10.44 -20.68
C GLY A 147 2.10 10.41 -20.96
N MET A 148 1.51 9.24 -21.21
CA MET A 148 0.08 9.09 -21.47
C MET A 148 -0.67 8.47 -20.27
N ARG A 149 -1.82 9.05 -19.93
CA ARG A 149 -2.71 8.48 -18.91
C ARG A 149 -3.52 7.32 -19.49
N LYS A 150 -3.60 6.23 -18.75
CA LYS A 150 -4.37 5.03 -19.09
C LYS A 150 -5.08 4.51 -17.86
N VAL A 151 -6.21 3.83 -18.07
CA VAL A 151 -6.90 3.10 -17.01
C VAL A 151 -6.71 1.61 -17.25
N VAL A 152 -6.25 0.90 -16.22
CA VAL A 152 -6.06 -0.55 -16.24
C VAL A 152 -6.89 -1.16 -15.14
N THR A 153 -7.78 -2.10 -15.50
CA THR A 153 -8.58 -2.85 -14.51
C THR A 153 -7.81 -4.09 -14.07
N VAL A 154 -7.63 -4.24 -12.78
CA VAL A 154 -6.88 -5.35 -12.18
C VAL A 154 -7.77 -6.12 -11.21
N LYS A 155 -7.83 -7.45 -11.35
CA LYS A 155 -8.50 -8.35 -10.40
C LYS A 155 -7.50 -8.76 -9.32
N LEU A 156 -7.66 -8.26 -8.10
CA LEU A 156 -6.75 -8.51 -6.99
C LEU A 156 -6.79 -9.97 -6.53
N LYS A 157 -5.64 -10.49 -6.07
CA LYS A 157 -5.52 -11.79 -5.39
C LYS A 157 -5.41 -11.59 -3.88
N ASN A 158 -5.47 -12.69 -3.12
CA ASN A 158 -5.10 -12.67 -1.71
C ASN A 158 -3.59 -12.50 -1.58
N GLN A 159 -3.17 -11.68 -0.62
CA GLN A 159 -1.75 -11.55 -0.28
C GLN A 159 -1.27 -12.85 0.35
N VAL A 160 -0.48 -13.62 -0.39
CA VAL A 160 0.18 -14.83 0.13
C VAL A 160 1.53 -14.43 0.70
N LYS A 161 1.88 -14.90 1.90
CA LYS A 161 3.26 -14.78 2.42
C LYS A 161 4.18 -15.54 1.46
N ARG A 162 4.97 -14.82 0.66
CA ARG A 162 5.97 -15.43 -0.21
C ARG A 162 7.31 -15.48 0.50
N PRO A 163 8.06 -16.59 0.40
CA PRO A 163 9.48 -16.54 0.65
C PRO A 163 10.13 -15.63 -0.42
N ASP A 164 11.03 -14.77 0.01
CA ASP A 164 11.65 -13.70 -0.78
C ASP A 164 12.33 -14.21 -2.06
N LYS A 165 11.61 -14.23 -3.19
CA LYS A 165 12.22 -14.21 -4.52
C LYS A 165 11.82 -12.92 -5.22
N VAL A 166 12.59 -11.88 -4.98
CA VAL A 166 12.43 -10.58 -5.63
C VAL A 166 13.35 -10.55 -6.85
N PHE A 167 12.80 -10.53 -8.05
CA PHE A 167 13.55 -10.10 -9.23
C PHE A 167 13.63 -8.56 -9.18
N LYS A 168 14.75 -8.04 -8.68
CA LYS A 168 15.10 -6.62 -8.80
C LYS A 168 15.83 -6.44 -10.12
N LYS A 169 15.23 -5.71 -11.06
CA LYS A 169 15.99 -5.05 -12.13
C LYS A 169 16.47 -3.73 -11.54
N SER A 170 17.78 -3.58 -11.35
CA SER A 170 18.34 -2.32 -10.85
C SER A 170 18.24 -1.23 -11.92
N LEU A 171 18.22 0.03 -11.52
CA LEU A 171 18.26 1.19 -12.43
C LEU A 171 19.51 1.21 -13.33
N GLN A 172 20.51 0.35 -13.07
CA GLN A 172 21.73 0.20 -13.87
C GLN A 172 21.52 -0.61 -15.16
N ASP A 173 20.40 -1.35 -15.28
CA ASP A 173 20.10 -2.17 -16.47
C ASP A 173 19.23 -1.44 -17.51
N ILE A 174 18.97 -0.14 -17.34
CA ILE A 174 18.29 0.69 -18.34
C ILE A 174 19.37 1.45 -19.10
N ASP A 175 19.81 0.84 -20.17
CA ASP A 175 20.67 1.31 -21.27
C ASP A 175 21.38 2.67 -21.05
N GLU A 176 22.67 2.62 -20.73
CA GLU A 176 23.61 3.61 -21.27
C GLU A 176 23.65 3.40 -22.80
N PRO A 177 23.40 4.43 -23.60
CA PRO A 177 23.69 4.34 -25.02
C PRO A 177 25.19 4.06 -25.19
N PRO A 178 25.61 3.24 -26.18
CA PRO A 178 27.01 2.95 -26.37
C PRO A 178 27.74 4.26 -26.60
N LEU A 179 28.72 4.55 -25.74
CA LEU A 179 29.69 5.63 -25.97
C LEU A 179 30.43 5.29 -27.24
N GLY A 180 30.04 5.96 -28.34
CA GLY A 180 30.81 6.01 -29.52
C GLY A 180 32.11 6.75 -29.22
N LEU A 181 33.20 6.00 -29.08
CA LEU A 181 34.54 6.50 -29.18
C LEU A 181 34.98 6.28 -30.62
N GLU A 182 35.08 7.35 -31.36
CA GLU A 182 36.14 7.59 -32.36
C GLU A 182 36.82 8.91 -32.07
#